data_b8c689892fb50e9c9305c3f23bcc9239
#
_entry.id   b8c689892fb50e9c9305c3f23bcc9239
#
_cell.length_a   1.000
_cell.length_b   1.000
_cell.length_c   1.000
_cell.angle_alpha   90.00
_cell.angle_beta   90.00
_cell.angle_gamma   90.00
#
_symmetry.space_group_name_H-M   'P 1'
#
loop_
_entity.id
_entity.type
_entity.pdbx_description
1 polymer ?
#
loop_
_entity_poly.entity_id
_entity_poly.type
_entity_poly.pdbx_seq_one_letter_code
_entity_poly.pdbx_strand_id
1 'polypeptide(L)'
;MGYSQNQILGKHHSMFCDPHEVESSAYKQFWSELKQGRFISDRFKRIDSHGNEVWLEASYNPIHDDNGDLYKVAKFATVITEQMRREQAISETAGIAYDISKQTDSDAENGLGVVKQAISTMNALSKKLETASEGINKLDVQSAKVSQLVESIKGIADQTNLLALNAAIEAARAGEQGRGFSVVADEVRQLASRTSLATEQIISVVAENKLLTQDAVTQIEASLVEAKEALDLSNSAGNIIDDIQKGAKEVVEAVGQFKKNL
;
A
#
# COMPACT_ATOMS: atom_id res chain seq x y z
N MET A 1 -14.08 -35.15 40.26
CA MET A 1 -13.95 -36.53 39.80
C MET A 1 -15.27 -37.31 39.72
N GLY A 2 -16.36 -36.88 40.42
CA GLY A 2 -17.72 -37.41 40.28
C GLY A 2 -17.97 -38.85 40.83
N TYR A 3 -16.95 -39.49 41.35
CA TYR A 3 -17.13 -40.81 41.99
C TYR A 3 -17.59 -40.65 43.44
N SER A 4 -18.50 -41.53 43.89
CA SER A 4 -18.80 -41.71 45.30
C SER A 4 -17.76 -42.53 46.02
N GLN A 5 -17.67 -42.43 47.32
CA GLN A 5 -16.70 -43.17 48.14
C GLN A 5 -16.84 -44.70 47.90
N ASN A 6 -18.05 -45.22 47.83
CA ASN A 6 -18.28 -46.66 47.59
C ASN A 6 -17.80 -47.16 46.22
N GLN A 7 -17.71 -46.29 45.22
CA GLN A 7 -17.25 -46.64 43.89
C GLN A 7 -15.73 -46.72 43.80
N ILE A 8 -15.00 -46.06 44.72
CA ILE A 8 -13.51 -46.02 44.72
C ILE A 8 -12.86 -46.92 45.77
N LEU A 9 -13.56 -47.25 46.85
CA LEU A 9 -13.02 -48.15 47.86
C LEU A 9 -12.60 -49.49 47.28
N GLY A 10 -11.36 -49.89 47.54
CA GLY A 10 -10.78 -51.11 47.04
C GLY A 10 -10.44 -51.17 45.57
N LYS A 11 -10.61 -50.03 44.83
CA LYS A 11 -10.26 -49.93 43.43
C LYS A 11 -8.83 -49.44 43.26
N HIS A 12 -8.19 -49.93 42.18
CA HIS A 12 -6.86 -49.48 41.84
C HIS A 12 -6.85 -48.09 41.25
N HIS A 13 -5.80 -47.30 41.48
CA HIS A 13 -5.64 -45.93 41.01
C HIS A 13 -5.81 -45.79 39.46
N SER A 14 -5.51 -46.82 38.71
CA SER A 14 -5.67 -46.81 37.24
C SER A 14 -7.06 -46.50 36.76
N MET A 15 -8.11 -46.65 37.60
CA MET A 15 -9.49 -46.28 37.26
C MET A 15 -9.66 -44.78 36.93
N PHE A 16 -8.74 -43.93 37.38
CA PHE A 16 -8.75 -42.46 37.12
C PHE A 16 -7.86 -42.08 35.95
N CYS A 17 -7.17 -43.03 35.32
CA CYS A 17 -6.18 -42.78 34.29
C CYS A 17 -6.68 -43.23 32.92
N ASP A 18 -6.17 -42.59 31.86
CA ASP A 18 -6.35 -43.06 30.50
C ASP A 18 -5.73 -44.50 30.36
N PRO A 19 -6.38 -45.45 29.70
CA PRO A 19 -5.82 -46.78 29.49
C PRO A 19 -4.41 -46.80 28.90
N HIS A 20 -4.12 -45.90 27.94
CA HIS A 20 -2.77 -45.79 27.35
C HIS A 20 -1.73 -45.27 28.36
N GLU A 21 -2.13 -44.40 29.28
CA GLU A 21 -1.24 -43.93 30.36
C GLU A 21 -0.88 -45.11 31.28
N VAL A 22 -1.85 -45.94 31.65
CA VAL A 22 -1.66 -47.09 32.54
C VAL A 22 -0.66 -48.11 31.98
N GLU A 23 -0.65 -48.32 30.67
CA GLU A 23 0.28 -49.22 30.00
C GLU A 23 1.68 -48.64 29.80
N SER A 24 1.85 -47.33 29.98
CA SER A 24 3.08 -46.61 29.72
C SER A 24 4.22 -46.98 30.70
N SER A 25 5.46 -46.83 30.25
CA SER A 25 6.64 -46.90 31.11
C SER A 25 6.64 -45.82 32.20
N ALA A 26 6.11 -44.62 31.91
CA ALA A 26 6.03 -43.52 32.85
C ALA A 26 5.13 -43.86 34.05
N TYR A 27 3.99 -44.54 33.83
CA TYR A 27 3.11 -44.97 34.92
C TYR A 27 3.76 -46.05 35.82
N LYS A 28 4.53 -46.93 35.21
CA LYS A 28 5.31 -47.96 35.99
C LYS A 28 6.41 -47.29 36.82
N GLN A 29 7.10 -46.32 36.24
CA GLN A 29 8.12 -45.51 36.94
C GLN A 29 7.52 -44.72 38.09
N PHE A 30 6.40 -44.03 37.87
CA PHE A 30 5.65 -43.31 38.89
C PHE A 30 5.42 -44.14 40.14
N TRP A 31 4.91 -45.38 40.01
CA TRP A 31 4.70 -46.26 41.17
C TRP A 31 6.02 -46.80 41.76
N SER A 32 7.05 -47.00 40.94
CA SER A 32 8.39 -47.38 41.43
C SER A 32 9.01 -46.32 42.31
N GLU A 33 8.86 -45.05 41.91
CA GLU A 33 9.39 -43.92 42.69
C GLU A 33 8.66 -43.74 44.03
N LEU A 34 7.34 -43.87 44.04
CA LEU A 34 6.55 -43.84 45.25
C LEU A 34 6.94 -44.97 46.22
N LYS A 35 7.18 -46.20 45.69
CA LYS A 35 7.69 -47.34 46.51
C LYS A 35 9.06 -47.06 47.10
N GLN A 36 9.90 -46.28 46.47
CA GLN A 36 11.22 -45.88 46.94
C GLN A 36 11.17 -44.70 47.92
N GLY A 37 9.98 -44.26 48.34
CA GLY A 37 9.78 -43.15 49.27
C GLY A 37 9.92 -41.78 48.65
N ARG A 38 9.99 -41.67 47.31
CA ARG A 38 10.03 -40.36 46.65
C ARG A 38 8.61 -39.79 46.47
N PHE A 39 8.38 -38.58 46.95
CA PHE A 39 7.11 -37.90 46.65
C PHE A 39 7.13 -37.41 45.22
N ILE A 40 5.94 -37.29 44.60
CA ILE A 40 5.77 -36.80 43.24
C ILE A 40 4.74 -35.69 43.29
N SER A 41 5.08 -34.53 42.72
CA SER A 41 4.17 -33.38 42.60
C SER A 41 4.23 -32.91 41.15
N ASP A 42 3.06 -32.93 40.45
CA ASP A 42 2.95 -32.55 39.06
C ASP A 42 1.49 -32.28 38.67
N ARG A 43 1.26 -31.87 37.42
CA ARG A 43 -0.03 -31.75 36.80
C ARG A 43 -0.40 -33.07 36.08
N PHE A 44 -1.50 -33.67 36.52
CA PHE A 44 -1.93 -34.96 36.06
C PHE A 44 -3.27 -34.90 35.30
N LYS A 45 -3.33 -35.44 34.10
CA LYS A 45 -4.58 -35.67 33.39
C LYS A 45 -5.26 -36.91 33.98
N ARG A 46 -6.53 -36.84 34.32
CA ARG A 46 -7.33 -37.92 34.89
C ARG A 46 -8.69 -37.97 34.18
N ILE A 47 -9.37 -39.08 34.34
CA ILE A 47 -10.71 -39.32 33.78
C ILE A 47 -11.71 -39.37 34.94
N ASP A 48 -12.80 -38.60 34.81
CA ASP A 48 -13.88 -38.57 35.79
C ASP A 48 -14.87 -39.77 35.61
N SER A 49 -15.88 -39.85 36.49
CA SER A 49 -16.91 -40.91 36.44
C SER A 49 -17.80 -40.85 35.19
N HIS A 50 -17.74 -39.79 34.40
CA HIS A 50 -18.51 -39.57 33.17
C HIS A 50 -17.64 -39.71 31.90
N GLY A 51 -16.36 -40.04 32.08
CA GLY A 51 -15.41 -40.16 30.98
C GLY A 51 -14.77 -38.84 30.52
N ASN A 52 -14.99 -37.74 31.25
CA ASN A 52 -14.41 -36.46 30.90
C ASN A 52 -12.97 -36.31 31.43
N GLU A 53 -12.13 -35.58 30.69
CA GLU A 53 -10.80 -35.24 31.14
C GLU A 53 -10.85 -34.19 32.26
N VAL A 54 -10.15 -34.48 33.36
CA VAL A 54 -9.97 -33.60 34.51
C VAL A 54 -8.48 -33.45 34.80
N TRP A 55 -8.01 -32.21 34.78
CA TRP A 55 -6.65 -31.89 35.18
C TRP A 55 -6.56 -31.64 36.67
N LEU A 56 -5.62 -32.30 37.31
CA LEU A 56 -5.32 -32.18 38.74
C LEU A 56 -3.88 -31.70 38.91
N GLU A 57 -3.68 -30.64 39.67
CA GLU A 57 -2.39 -30.39 40.28
C GLU A 57 -2.35 -31.19 41.57
N ALA A 58 -1.46 -32.15 41.68
CA ALA A 58 -1.48 -33.11 42.78
C ALA A 58 -0.10 -33.49 43.25
N SER A 59 -0.01 -33.71 44.60
CA SER A 59 1.13 -34.33 45.20
C SER A 59 0.76 -35.70 45.77
N TYR A 60 1.61 -36.67 45.49
CA TYR A 60 1.54 -38.03 45.99
C TYR A 60 2.68 -38.24 46.99
N ASN A 61 2.32 -38.48 48.28
CA ASN A 61 3.23 -38.49 49.40
C ASN A 61 3.25 -39.88 50.00
N PRO A 62 4.34 -40.67 49.82
CA PRO A 62 4.48 -41.96 50.42
C PRO A 62 4.61 -41.85 51.94
N ILE A 63 3.91 -42.70 52.68
CA ILE A 63 3.95 -42.81 54.14
C ILE A 63 4.43 -44.22 54.46
N HIS A 64 5.49 -44.32 55.25
CA HIS A 64 6.10 -45.58 55.66
C HIS A 64 5.64 -45.96 57.08
N ASP A 65 5.64 -47.24 57.37
CA ASP A 65 5.41 -47.75 58.70
C ASP A 65 6.68 -47.70 59.56
N ASP A 66 6.60 -48.18 60.81
CA ASP A 66 7.71 -48.20 61.76
C ASP A 66 8.90 -49.11 61.31
N ASN A 67 8.68 -49.99 60.34
CA ASN A 67 9.71 -50.86 59.79
C ASN A 67 10.38 -50.23 58.54
N GLY A 68 9.89 -49.09 58.05
CA GLY A 68 10.37 -48.44 56.84
C GLY A 68 9.70 -48.94 55.54
N ASP A 69 8.67 -49.78 55.64
CA ASP A 69 7.92 -50.26 54.47
C ASP A 69 6.84 -49.28 54.07
N LEU A 70 6.60 -49.16 52.74
CA LEU A 70 5.54 -48.29 52.22
C LEU A 70 4.17 -48.77 52.72
N TYR A 71 3.56 -48.03 53.65
CA TYR A 71 2.27 -48.36 54.24
C TYR A 71 1.11 -47.82 53.37
N LYS A 72 1.20 -46.55 52.92
CA LYS A 72 0.19 -45.88 52.08
C LYS A 72 0.76 -44.70 51.33
N VAL A 73 0.02 -44.21 50.35
CA VAL A 73 0.31 -42.95 49.64
C VAL A 73 -0.84 -41.97 49.94
N ALA A 74 -0.51 -40.80 50.51
CA ALA A 74 -1.46 -39.73 50.66
C ALA A 74 -1.42 -38.78 49.44
N LYS A 75 -2.57 -38.54 48.85
CA LYS A 75 -2.71 -37.65 47.70
C LYS A 75 -3.43 -36.40 48.12
N PHE A 76 -2.84 -35.23 47.79
CA PHE A 76 -3.53 -33.95 47.83
C PHE A 76 -3.66 -33.46 46.39
N ALA A 77 -4.83 -32.94 46.02
CA ALA A 77 -5.09 -32.56 44.65
C ALA A 77 -6.03 -31.39 44.57
N THR A 78 -5.74 -30.46 43.67
CA THR A 78 -6.61 -29.36 43.27
C THR A 78 -7.03 -29.57 41.81
N VAL A 79 -8.31 -29.32 41.49
CA VAL A 79 -8.78 -29.36 40.13
C VAL A 79 -8.38 -28.09 39.41
N ILE A 80 -7.61 -28.24 38.33
CA ILE A 80 -7.08 -27.13 37.50
C ILE A 80 -7.57 -27.20 36.04
N THR A 81 -8.63 -27.95 35.76
CA THR A 81 -9.15 -28.16 34.39
C THR A 81 -9.46 -26.84 33.68
N GLU A 82 -10.17 -25.92 34.37
CA GLU A 82 -10.49 -24.61 33.80
C GLU A 82 -9.27 -23.71 33.60
N GLN A 83 -8.27 -23.85 34.47
CA GLN A 83 -7.00 -23.15 34.30
C GLN A 83 -6.26 -23.67 33.06
N MET A 84 -6.14 -24.99 32.91
CA MET A 84 -5.49 -25.60 31.74
C MET A 84 -6.19 -25.22 30.42
N ARG A 85 -7.52 -25.20 30.40
CA ARG A 85 -8.28 -24.75 29.24
C ARG A 85 -7.99 -23.30 28.88
N ARG A 86 -7.92 -22.43 29.91
CA ARG A 86 -7.56 -21.02 29.70
C ARG A 86 -6.13 -20.85 29.20
N GLU A 87 -5.18 -21.53 29.80
CA GLU A 87 -3.77 -21.50 29.37
C GLU A 87 -3.64 -21.92 27.89
N GLN A 88 -4.34 -23.00 27.52
CA GLN A 88 -4.35 -23.49 26.13
C GLN A 88 -5.01 -22.49 25.17
N ALA A 89 -6.17 -21.93 25.51
CA ALA A 89 -6.85 -20.94 24.68
C ALA A 89 -6.01 -19.66 24.51
N ILE A 90 -5.34 -19.22 25.55
CA ILE A 90 -4.41 -18.07 25.50
C ILE A 90 -3.22 -18.38 24.59
N SER A 91 -2.64 -19.58 24.71
CA SER A 91 -1.51 -20.00 23.89
C SER A 91 -1.88 -20.08 22.40
N GLU A 92 -3.07 -20.60 22.09
CA GLU A 92 -3.60 -20.66 20.73
C GLU A 92 -3.85 -19.27 20.15
N THR A 93 -4.52 -18.41 20.92
CA THR A 93 -4.78 -17.01 20.55
C THR A 93 -3.49 -16.24 20.31
N ALA A 94 -2.49 -16.43 21.18
CA ALA A 94 -1.17 -15.85 21.01
C ALA A 94 -0.47 -16.36 19.73
N GLY A 95 -0.65 -17.63 19.38
CA GLY A 95 -0.16 -18.21 18.13
C GLY A 95 -0.75 -17.50 16.91
N ILE A 96 -2.07 -17.36 16.90
CA ILE A 96 -2.80 -16.66 15.82
C ILE A 96 -2.33 -15.19 15.71
N ALA A 97 -2.23 -14.48 16.84
CA ALA A 97 -1.76 -13.10 16.85
C ALA A 97 -0.33 -12.96 16.27
N TYR A 98 0.56 -13.90 16.60
CA TYR A 98 1.92 -13.95 16.05
C TYR A 98 1.91 -14.09 14.53
N ASP A 99 1.13 -15.04 14.00
CA ASP A 99 1.06 -15.32 12.56
C ASP A 99 0.46 -14.14 11.78
N ILE A 100 -0.63 -13.54 12.32
CA ILE A 100 -1.24 -12.35 11.73
C ILE A 100 -0.24 -11.19 11.71
N SER A 101 0.47 -10.96 12.80
CA SER A 101 1.44 -9.85 12.88
C SER A 101 2.62 -10.05 11.95
N LYS A 102 3.09 -11.28 11.79
CA LYS A 102 4.14 -11.62 10.82
C LYS A 102 3.69 -11.40 9.38
N GLN A 103 2.44 -11.75 9.07
CA GLN A 103 1.85 -11.45 7.76
C GLN A 103 1.72 -9.94 7.55
N THR A 104 1.26 -9.20 8.56
CA THR A 104 1.14 -7.73 8.51
C THR A 104 2.49 -7.04 8.27
N ASP A 105 3.58 -7.51 8.90
CA ASP A 105 4.95 -7.01 8.65
C ASP A 105 5.35 -7.18 7.18
N SER A 106 5.09 -8.36 6.60
CA SER A 106 5.36 -8.64 5.20
C SER A 106 4.52 -7.79 4.24
N ASP A 107 3.22 -7.63 4.55
CA ASP A 107 2.33 -6.81 3.73
C ASP A 107 2.69 -5.31 3.80
N ALA A 108 3.12 -4.84 4.97
CA ALA A 108 3.64 -3.49 5.15
C ALA A 108 4.93 -3.26 4.33
N GLU A 109 5.86 -4.21 4.31
CA GLU A 109 7.08 -4.12 3.48
C GLU A 109 6.74 -4.02 1.99
N ASN A 110 5.82 -4.84 1.51
CA ASN A 110 5.31 -4.78 0.12
C ASN A 110 4.63 -3.44 -0.17
N GLY A 111 3.80 -2.95 0.76
CA GLY A 111 3.13 -1.65 0.68
C GLY A 111 4.13 -0.49 0.57
N LEU A 112 5.19 -0.49 1.38
CA LEU A 112 6.28 0.50 1.27
C LEU A 112 6.96 0.47 -0.11
N GLY A 113 7.12 -0.71 -0.69
CA GLY A 113 7.63 -0.87 -2.06
C GLY A 113 6.74 -0.16 -3.09
N VAL A 114 5.42 -0.35 -3.00
CA VAL A 114 4.44 0.30 -3.89
C VAL A 114 4.45 1.83 -3.72
N VAL A 115 4.51 2.32 -2.47
CA VAL A 115 4.59 3.76 -2.18
C VAL A 115 5.87 4.37 -2.76
N LYS A 116 7.03 3.74 -2.61
CA LYS A 116 8.30 4.20 -3.21
C LYS A 116 8.20 4.29 -4.73
N GLN A 117 7.55 3.32 -5.37
CA GLN A 117 7.32 3.35 -6.81
C GLN A 117 6.39 4.49 -7.22
N ALA A 118 5.33 4.76 -6.46
CA ALA A 118 4.42 5.88 -6.69
C ALA A 118 5.16 7.23 -6.61
N ILE A 119 5.98 7.44 -5.58
CA ILE A 119 6.82 8.62 -5.41
C ILE A 119 7.76 8.81 -6.62
N SER A 120 8.44 7.73 -7.06
CA SER A 120 9.32 7.78 -8.21
C SER A 120 8.56 8.17 -9.49
N THR A 121 7.36 7.62 -9.67
CA THR A 121 6.49 7.91 -10.82
C THR A 121 6.03 9.37 -10.82
N MET A 122 5.63 9.91 -9.64
CA MET A 122 5.21 11.32 -9.52
C MET A 122 6.36 12.29 -9.79
N ASN A 123 7.57 11.98 -9.33
CA ASN A 123 8.76 12.79 -9.64
C ASN A 123 9.07 12.78 -11.14
N ALA A 124 8.96 11.63 -11.80
CA ALA A 124 9.14 11.52 -13.25
C ALA A 124 8.04 12.27 -14.02
N LEU A 125 6.80 12.24 -13.54
CA LEU A 125 5.68 12.99 -14.11
C LEU A 125 5.92 14.50 -13.99
N SER A 126 6.29 15.01 -12.81
CA SER A 126 6.61 16.42 -12.59
C SER A 126 7.67 16.90 -13.57
N LYS A 127 8.75 16.14 -13.75
CA LYS A 127 9.80 16.48 -14.70
C LYS A 127 9.33 16.51 -16.17
N LYS A 128 8.43 15.59 -16.54
CA LYS A 128 7.83 15.61 -17.89
C LYS A 128 6.93 16.82 -18.10
N LEU A 129 6.14 17.21 -17.09
CA LEU A 129 5.29 18.38 -17.11
C LEU A 129 6.12 19.69 -17.22
N GLU A 130 7.21 19.81 -16.47
CA GLU A 130 8.15 20.92 -16.59
C GLU A 130 8.72 21.02 -18.03
N THR A 131 9.16 19.89 -18.61
CA THR A 131 9.66 19.85 -19.98
C THR A 131 8.58 20.24 -21.00
N ALA A 132 7.34 19.81 -20.77
CA ALA A 132 6.20 20.18 -21.61
C ALA A 132 5.89 21.68 -21.52
N SER A 133 5.93 22.27 -20.32
CA SER A 133 5.77 23.72 -20.09
C SER A 133 6.82 24.52 -20.84
N GLU A 134 8.09 24.11 -20.76
CA GLU A 134 9.18 24.75 -21.54
C GLU A 134 8.93 24.66 -23.05
N GLY A 135 8.44 23.53 -23.54
CA GLY A 135 8.11 23.32 -24.94
C GLY A 135 6.98 24.27 -25.42
N ILE A 136 5.94 24.42 -24.62
CA ILE A 136 4.82 25.33 -24.90
C ILE A 136 5.26 26.79 -24.86
N ASN A 137 6.09 27.18 -23.89
CA ASN A 137 6.65 28.52 -23.87
C ASN A 137 7.47 28.85 -25.13
N LYS A 138 8.24 27.87 -25.65
CA LYS A 138 8.94 28.03 -26.92
C LYS A 138 7.98 28.19 -28.10
N LEU A 139 6.85 27.48 -28.11
CA LEU A 139 5.80 27.63 -29.11
C LEU A 139 5.18 29.02 -29.08
N ASP A 140 4.92 29.58 -27.89
CA ASP A 140 4.38 30.96 -27.76
C ASP A 140 5.34 31.98 -28.37
N VAL A 141 6.63 31.88 -28.03
CA VAL A 141 7.68 32.75 -28.60
C VAL A 141 7.74 32.60 -30.13
N GLN A 142 7.63 31.38 -30.66
CA GLN A 142 7.66 31.15 -32.12
C GLN A 142 6.41 31.70 -32.78
N SER A 143 5.24 31.56 -32.17
CA SER A 143 3.98 32.11 -32.68
C SER A 143 4.02 33.64 -32.75
N ALA A 144 4.62 34.30 -31.73
CA ALA A 144 4.83 35.74 -31.78
C ALA A 144 5.72 36.19 -32.94
N LYS A 145 6.79 35.41 -33.25
CA LYS A 145 7.64 35.71 -34.44
C LYS A 145 6.87 35.52 -35.74
N VAL A 146 6.05 34.46 -35.82
CA VAL A 146 5.20 34.25 -37.01
C VAL A 146 4.22 35.41 -37.20
N SER A 147 3.58 35.89 -36.14
CA SER A 147 2.73 37.07 -36.14
C SER A 147 3.43 38.28 -36.76
N GLN A 148 4.64 38.59 -36.30
CA GLN A 148 5.42 39.74 -36.78
C GLN A 148 5.76 39.62 -38.29
N LEU A 149 6.13 38.42 -38.75
CA LEU A 149 6.43 38.13 -40.15
C LEU A 149 5.17 38.32 -41.01
N VAL A 150 4.04 37.79 -40.57
CA VAL A 150 2.76 37.92 -41.32
C VAL A 150 2.29 39.33 -41.37
N GLU A 151 2.45 40.11 -40.32
CA GLU A 151 2.14 41.54 -40.30
C GLU A 151 3.01 42.31 -41.27
N SER A 152 4.31 41.97 -41.36
CA SER A 152 5.22 42.54 -42.38
C SER A 152 4.77 42.22 -43.81
N ILE A 153 4.35 40.94 -44.07
CA ILE A 153 3.85 40.51 -45.39
C ILE A 153 2.57 41.26 -45.74
N LYS A 154 1.65 41.45 -44.77
CA LYS A 154 0.45 42.25 -44.94
C LYS A 154 0.79 43.68 -45.36
N GLY A 155 1.76 44.30 -44.66
CA GLY A 155 2.24 45.64 -45.03
C GLY A 155 2.80 45.71 -46.43
N ILE A 156 3.56 44.69 -46.88
CA ILE A 156 4.08 44.60 -48.25
C ILE A 156 2.94 44.43 -49.27
N ALA A 157 1.93 43.60 -48.95
CA ALA A 157 0.76 43.42 -49.79
C ALA A 157 -0.02 44.72 -49.98
N ASP A 158 -0.25 45.47 -48.89
CA ASP A 158 -0.93 46.75 -48.93
C ASP A 158 -0.15 47.83 -49.74
N GLN A 159 1.18 47.85 -49.56
CA GLN A 159 2.04 48.71 -50.39
C GLN A 159 1.99 48.32 -51.88
N THR A 160 2.02 47.03 -52.17
CA THR A 160 1.93 46.50 -53.53
C THR A 160 0.58 46.83 -54.18
N ASN A 161 -0.48 46.75 -53.39
CA ASN A 161 -1.82 47.12 -53.85
C ASN A 161 -1.89 48.62 -54.24
N LEU A 162 -1.29 49.50 -53.39
CA LEU A 162 -1.20 50.94 -53.69
C LEU A 162 -0.32 51.23 -54.93
N LEU A 163 0.80 50.55 -55.08
CA LEU A 163 1.67 50.68 -56.25
C LEU A 163 0.95 50.24 -57.53
N ALA A 164 0.23 49.14 -57.48
CA ALA A 164 -0.57 48.62 -58.60
C ALA A 164 -1.72 49.56 -58.95
N LEU A 165 -2.38 50.17 -57.97
CA LEU A 165 -3.39 51.21 -58.20
C LEU A 165 -2.82 52.42 -58.90
N ASN A 166 -1.66 52.92 -58.47
CA ASN A 166 -1.00 54.03 -59.12
C ASN A 166 -0.58 53.72 -60.57
N ALA A 167 -0.07 52.51 -60.81
CA ALA A 167 0.27 52.04 -62.14
C ALA A 167 -0.96 51.92 -63.05
N ALA A 168 -2.10 51.42 -62.51
CA ALA A 168 -3.36 51.35 -63.28
C ALA A 168 -3.85 52.76 -63.62
N ILE A 169 -3.75 53.73 -62.74
CA ILE A 169 -4.12 55.15 -62.99
C ILE A 169 -3.23 55.72 -64.11
N GLU A 170 -1.93 55.53 -64.09
CA GLU A 170 -1.03 56.06 -65.09
C GLU A 170 -1.16 55.37 -66.47
N ALA A 171 -1.47 54.07 -66.44
CA ALA A 171 -1.81 53.30 -67.64
C ALA A 171 -3.09 53.85 -68.30
N ALA A 172 -4.13 54.15 -67.54
CA ALA A 172 -5.34 54.78 -68.03
C ALA A 172 -5.07 56.16 -68.62
N ARG A 173 -4.13 56.88 -68.03
CA ARG A 173 -3.71 58.22 -68.49
C ARG A 173 -2.95 58.18 -69.80
N ALA A 174 -2.27 57.08 -70.15
CA ALA A 174 -1.53 56.87 -71.41
C ALA A 174 -2.44 56.41 -72.52
N GLY A 175 -3.72 56.20 -72.30
CA GLY A 175 -4.73 55.86 -73.37
C GLY A 175 -4.44 54.51 -74.01
N GLU A 176 -4.55 54.41 -75.36
CA GLU A 176 -4.33 53.17 -76.10
C GLU A 176 -2.93 52.57 -75.89
N GLN A 177 -1.90 53.34 -75.66
CA GLN A 177 -0.55 52.86 -75.41
C GLN A 177 -0.39 52.19 -73.98
N GLY A 178 -1.31 52.49 -73.07
CA GLY A 178 -1.30 51.94 -71.72
C GLY A 178 -2.08 50.64 -71.54
N ARG A 179 -2.85 50.14 -72.49
CA ARG A 179 -3.76 49.02 -72.32
C ARG A 179 -3.08 47.75 -71.77
N GLY A 180 -1.89 47.38 -72.26
CA GLY A 180 -1.15 46.21 -71.78
C GLY A 180 -0.69 46.38 -70.34
N PHE A 181 -0.27 47.59 -69.95
CA PHE A 181 0.13 47.91 -68.54
C PHE A 181 -1.05 47.93 -67.56
N SER A 182 -2.23 48.35 -67.99
CA SER A 182 -3.44 48.32 -67.19
C SER A 182 -3.82 46.89 -66.76
N VAL A 183 -3.75 45.93 -67.70
CA VAL A 183 -4.06 44.51 -67.41
C VAL A 183 -3.08 43.95 -66.39
N VAL A 184 -1.79 44.24 -66.54
CA VAL A 184 -0.78 43.81 -65.58
C VAL A 184 -0.97 44.47 -64.16
N ALA A 185 -1.31 45.75 -64.17
CA ALA A 185 -1.57 46.48 -62.92
C ALA A 185 -2.79 45.92 -62.15
N ASP A 186 -3.86 45.61 -62.86
CA ASP A 186 -5.06 44.98 -62.30
C ASP A 186 -4.77 43.57 -61.76
N GLU A 187 -3.95 42.75 -62.42
CA GLU A 187 -3.55 41.42 -61.96
C GLU A 187 -2.67 41.52 -60.70
N VAL A 188 -1.70 42.45 -60.67
CA VAL A 188 -0.88 42.68 -59.48
C VAL A 188 -1.74 43.17 -58.31
N ARG A 189 -2.73 44.02 -58.56
CA ARG A 189 -3.67 44.49 -57.55
C ARG A 189 -4.50 43.37 -56.98
N GLN A 190 -4.99 42.44 -57.83
CA GLN A 190 -5.75 41.27 -57.39
C GLN A 190 -4.88 40.31 -56.57
N LEU A 191 -3.61 40.09 -56.98
CA LEU A 191 -2.66 39.26 -56.23
C LEU A 191 -2.35 39.86 -54.87
N ALA A 192 -2.15 41.18 -54.76
CA ALA A 192 -1.93 41.89 -53.50
C ALA A 192 -3.14 41.75 -52.58
N SER A 193 -4.36 41.92 -53.09
CA SER A 193 -5.58 41.70 -52.30
C SER A 193 -5.73 40.27 -51.80
N ARG A 194 -5.46 39.28 -52.62
CA ARG A 194 -5.47 37.88 -52.21
C ARG A 194 -4.41 37.60 -51.15
N THR A 195 -3.23 38.19 -51.25
CA THR A 195 -2.16 38.08 -50.26
C THR A 195 -2.57 38.67 -48.93
N SER A 196 -3.18 39.86 -48.92
CA SER A 196 -3.70 40.50 -47.72
C SER A 196 -4.76 39.64 -47.02
N LEU A 197 -5.71 39.09 -47.76
CA LEU A 197 -6.73 38.15 -47.22
C LEU A 197 -6.09 36.88 -46.61
N ALA A 198 -5.11 36.29 -47.30
CA ALA A 198 -4.40 35.11 -46.78
C ALA A 198 -3.63 35.42 -45.48
N THR A 199 -3.00 36.59 -45.39
CA THR A 199 -2.31 37.03 -44.16
C THR A 199 -3.28 37.25 -43.01
N GLU A 200 -4.46 37.77 -43.24
CA GLU A 200 -5.52 37.92 -42.22
C GLU A 200 -5.96 36.57 -41.66
N GLN A 201 -6.13 35.56 -42.56
CA GLN A 201 -6.43 34.19 -42.11
C GLN A 201 -5.30 33.61 -41.23
N ILE A 202 -4.04 33.82 -41.61
CA ILE A 202 -2.88 33.36 -40.80
C ILE A 202 -2.86 34.05 -39.44
N ILE A 203 -3.12 35.37 -39.38
CA ILE A 203 -3.18 36.12 -38.12
C ILE A 203 -4.25 35.52 -37.18
N SER A 204 -5.43 35.19 -37.73
CA SER A 204 -6.51 34.54 -36.98
C SER A 204 -6.09 33.20 -36.41
N VAL A 205 -5.46 32.34 -37.20
CA VAL A 205 -4.96 31.02 -36.75
C VAL A 205 -3.86 31.17 -35.66
N VAL A 206 -2.96 32.14 -35.83
CA VAL A 206 -1.90 32.40 -34.82
C VAL A 206 -2.51 32.91 -33.53
N ALA A 207 -3.55 33.75 -33.59
CA ALA A 207 -4.26 34.21 -32.40
C ALA A 207 -4.96 33.06 -31.64
N GLU A 208 -5.60 32.16 -32.38
CA GLU A 208 -6.21 30.95 -31.82
C GLU A 208 -5.16 30.03 -31.20
N ASN A 209 -4.03 29.77 -31.86
CA ASN A 209 -2.92 28.98 -31.32
C ASN A 209 -2.39 29.60 -30.01
N LYS A 210 -2.34 30.93 -29.88
CA LYS A 210 -1.92 31.59 -28.66
C LYS A 210 -2.86 31.30 -27.51
N LEU A 211 -4.17 31.30 -27.73
CA LEU A 211 -5.15 30.92 -26.69
C LEU A 211 -5.00 29.47 -26.26
N LEU A 212 -4.82 28.57 -27.24
CA LEU A 212 -4.62 27.14 -26.95
C LEU A 212 -3.33 26.87 -26.16
N THR A 213 -2.23 27.60 -26.46
CA THR A 213 -0.98 27.49 -25.70
C THR A 213 -1.13 28.02 -24.27
N GLN A 214 -1.87 29.11 -24.05
CA GLN A 214 -2.16 29.63 -22.72
C GLN A 214 -2.99 28.65 -21.89
N ASP A 215 -4.02 28.06 -22.48
CA ASP A 215 -4.83 27.04 -21.84
C ASP A 215 -3.98 25.80 -21.46
N ALA A 216 -3.11 25.37 -22.35
CA ALA A 216 -2.23 24.23 -22.11
C ALA A 216 -1.23 24.52 -20.95
N VAL A 217 -0.69 25.75 -20.86
CA VAL A 217 0.17 26.15 -19.70
C VAL A 217 -0.63 26.06 -18.40
N THR A 218 -1.85 26.60 -18.37
CA THR A 218 -2.71 26.56 -17.18
C THR A 218 -3.01 25.13 -16.75
N GLN A 219 -3.27 24.21 -17.68
CA GLN A 219 -3.51 22.80 -17.37
C GLN A 219 -2.24 22.10 -16.85
N ILE A 220 -1.07 22.44 -17.40
CA ILE A 220 0.22 21.89 -16.91
C ILE A 220 0.49 22.38 -15.48
N GLU A 221 0.26 23.66 -15.20
CA GLU A 221 0.45 24.21 -13.83
C GLU A 221 -0.49 23.52 -12.83
N ALA A 222 -1.75 23.34 -13.18
CA ALA A 222 -2.69 22.58 -12.35
C ALA A 222 -2.21 21.12 -12.12
N SER A 223 -1.75 20.44 -13.17
CA SER A 223 -1.23 19.09 -13.08
C SER A 223 0.06 18.98 -12.22
N LEU A 224 0.90 20.02 -12.20
CA LEU A 224 2.08 20.08 -11.32
C LEU A 224 1.67 20.20 -9.85
N VAL A 225 0.62 20.98 -9.55
CA VAL A 225 0.07 21.07 -8.20
C VAL A 225 -0.48 19.72 -7.76
N GLU A 226 -1.29 19.06 -8.59
CA GLU A 226 -1.84 17.73 -8.30
C GLU A 226 -0.74 16.68 -8.11
N ALA A 227 0.31 16.69 -8.92
CA ALA A 227 1.45 15.80 -8.78
C ALA A 227 2.19 16.00 -7.45
N LYS A 228 2.30 17.25 -6.99
CA LYS A 228 2.89 17.59 -5.69
C LYS A 228 2.03 17.09 -4.53
N GLU A 229 0.72 17.32 -4.60
CA GLU A 229 -0.21 16.80 -3.58
C GLU A 229 -0.17 15.26 -3.52
N ALA A 230 -0.10 14.59 -4.66
CA ALA A 230 0.04 13.12 -4.72
C ALA A 230 1.37 12.64 -4.09
N LEU A 231 2.47 13.41 -4.24
CA LEU A 231 3.74 13.15 -3.58
C LEU A 231 3.61 13.26 -2.06
N ASP A 232 2.97 14.31 -1.55
CA ASP A 232 2.78 14.54 -0.12
C ASP A 232 1.88 13.46 0.50
N LEU A 233 0.82 13.05 -0.19
CA LEU A 233 -0.04 11.93 0.21
C LEU A 233 0.73 10.60 0.22
N SER A 234 1.56 10.36 -0.78
CA SER A 234 2.39 9.15 -0.85
C SER A 234 3.40 9.08 0.29
N ASN A 235 4.05 10.19 0.63
CA ASN A 235 4.95 10.28 1.78
C ASN A 235 4.21 10.01 3.10
N SER A 236 3.01 10.58 3.26
CA SER A 236 2.17 10.34 4.43
C SER A 236 1.74 8.88 4.55
N ALA A 237 1.34 8.26 3.44
CA ALA A 237 1.02 6.84 3.39
C ALA A 237 2.23 5.96 3.76
N GLY A 238 3.43 6.33 3.28
CA GLY A 238 4.67 5.66 3.65
C GLY A 238 4.94 5.67 5.16
N ASN A 239 4.74 6.81 5.81
CA ASN A 239 4.89 6.93 7.26
C ASN A 239 3.89 6.06 8.03
N ILE A 240 2.62 6.03 7.59
CA ILE A 240 1.58 5.19 8.21
C ILE A 240 1.95 3.70 8.09
N ILE A 241 2.43 3.27 6.92
CA ILE A 241 2.84 1.88 6.70
C ILE A 241 4.06 1.51 7.56
N ASP A 242 5.02 2.42 7.73
CA ASP A 242 6.17 2.22 8.64
C ASP A 242 5.71 2.04 10.10
N ASP A 243 4.73 2.82 10.55
CA ASP A 243 4.14 2.68 11.88
C ASP A 243 3.37 1.35 12.04
N ILE A 244 2.64 0.91 11.02
CA ILE A 244 1.99 -0.41 10.99
C ILE A 244 3.04 -1.52 11.11
N GLN A 245 4.14 -1.41 10.38
CA GLN A 245 5.23 -2.37 10.42
C GLN A 245 5.86 -2.46 11.81
N LYS A 246 6.12 -1.31 12.45
CA LYS A 246 6.64 -1.25 13.83
C LYS A 246 5.68 -1.93 14.81
N GLY A 247 4.39 -1.58 14.74
CA GLY A 247 3.38 -2.21 15.60
C GLY A 247 3.28 -3.73 15.42
N ALA A 248 3.38 -4.21 14.18
CA ALA A 248 3.39 -5.65 13.91
C ALA A 248 4.62 -6.35 14.54
N LYS A 249 5.80 -5.75 14.44
CA LYS A 249 7.03 -6.26 15.08
C LYS A 249 6.93 -6.27 16.61
N GLU A 250 6.38 -5.24 17.20
CA GLU A 250 6.15 -5.17 18.66
C GLU A 250 5.24 -6.31 19.15
N VAL A 251 4.16 -6.62 18.40
CA VAL A 251 3.29 -7.76 18.73
C VAL A 251 4.04 -9.09 18.62
N VAL A 252 4.84 -9.28 17.56
CA VAL A 252 5.68 -10.49 17.39
C VAL A 252 6.63 -10.67 18.57
N GLU A 253 7.29 -9.60 19.02
CA GLU A 253 8.18 -9.63 20.18
C GLU A 253 7.43 -9.94 21.47
N ALA A 254 6.32 -9.25 21.74
CA ALA A 254 5.52 -9.43 22.95
C ALA A 254 5.00 -10.88 23.06
N VAL A 255 4.46 -11.44 21.96
CA VAL A 255 4.00 -12.83 21.91
C VAL A 255 5.16 -13.81 22.05
N GLY A 256 6.32 -13.48 21.45
CA GLY A 256 7.54 -14.30 21.59
C GLY A 256 8.04 -14.37 23.04
N GLN A 257 7.99 -13.27 23.78
CA GLN A 257 8.31 -13.23 25.22
C GLN A 257 7.27 -13.99 26.05
N PHE A 258 5.99 -13.82 25.73
CA PHE A 258 4.91 -14.52 26.42
C PHE A 258 5.05 -16.05 26.31
N LYS A 259 5.36 -16.57 25.10
CA LYS A 259 5.58 -18.02 24.88
C LYS A 259 6.80 -18.60 25.63
N LYS A 260 7.77 -17.77 26.01
CA LYS A 260 8.93 -18.22 26.80
C LYS A 260 8.63 -18.32 28.30
N ASN A 261 7.59 -17.64 28.76
CA ASN A 261 7.22 -17.55 30.17
C ASN A 261 6.02 -18.46 30.54
N LEU A 262 5.42 -19.16 29.55
CA LEU A 262 4.44 -20.24 29.70
C LEU A 262 5.14 -21.59 29.80
#